data_8b64ca7215155b350e7c4aabd54f7d82
#
_entry.id   8b64ca7215155b350e7c4aabd54f7d82
#
_cell.length_a   1.000
_cell.length_b   1.000
_cell.length_c   1.000
_cell.angle_alpha   90.00
_cell.angle_beta   90.00
_cell.angle_gamma   90.00
#
_symmetry.space_group_name_H-M   'P 1'
#
loop_
_entity.id
_entity.type
_entity.pdbx_description
1 polymer ?
#
loop_
_entity_poly.entity_id
_entity_poly.type
_entity_poly.pdbx_seq_one_letter_code
_entity_poly.pdbx_strand_id
1 'polypeptide(L)'
;ILAHYGLELLNRAPSKGLLSIIKICGLNKHSITIDDIVFKIGPRINAAGRMRMDENDENAAPSGGYAAVNLLVENNESDAEDYGSIIDAFNQDRKSIDRHVTQEAHEIIESDPELKNCKSTVIYNPRWMKGIVGIVASRLIETYFRPTVVLTQSNGFATGSARSVPGFDLYQAVESCADLLENFGGHMYAAGLTMRPENVGEFTRRFNAYVEENIDPQMLV
;
A
#
# COMPACT_ATOMS: atom_id res chain seq x y z
N ILE A 1 4.59 -8.57 -24.55
CA ILE A 1 5.89 -9.06 -25.06
C ILE A 1 6.84 -9.29 -23.87
N LEU A 2 7.25 -8.27 -23.10
CA LEU A 2 8.23 -8.42 -21.99
C LEU A 2 7.76 -9.42 -20.91
N ALA A 3 6.50 -9.35 -20.49
CA ALA A 3 5.95 -10.27 -19.49
C ALA A 3 5.99 -11.73 -19.96
N HIS A 4 5.70 -11.98 -21.23
CA HIS A 4 5.74 -13.34 -21.81
C HIS A 4 7.16 -13.92 -21.77
N TYR A 5 8.13 -13.21 -22.36
CA TYR A 5 9.52 -13.67 -22.40
C TYR A 5 10.17 -13.67 -21.01
N GLY A 6 9.80 -12.73 -20.12
CA GLY A 6 10.25 -12.71 -18.74
C GLY A 6 9.79 -13.95 -17.95
N LEU A 7 8.52 -14.35 -18.13
CA LEU A 7 7.98 -15.55 -17.51
C LEU A 7 8.63 -16.82 -18.05
N GLU A 8 8.88 -16.88 -19.36
CA GLU A 8 9.57 -17.99 -20.00
C GLU A 8 11.00 -18.14 -19.46
N LEU A 9 11.74 -17.03 -19.36
CA LEU A 9 13.08 -17.01 -18.78
C LEU A 9 13.08 -17.40 -17.30
N LEU A 10 12.12 -16.91 -16.52
CA LEU A 10 11.96 -17.24 -15.11
C LEU A 10 11.76 -18.74 -14.89
N ASN A 11 10.96 -19.39 -15.73
CA ASN A 11 10.73 -20.84 -15.67
C ASN A 11 11.93 -21.68 -16.16
N ARG A 12 12.76 -21.13 -17.03
CA ARG A 12 13.91 -21.83 -17.61
C ARG A 12 15.18 -21.64 -16.80
N ALA A 13 15.51 -20.39 -16.45
CA ALA A 13 16.79 -20.02 -15.86
C ALA A 13 16.61 -18.77 -14.94
N PRO A 14 15.91 -18.89 -13.78
CA PRO A 14 15.79 -17.80 -12.83
C PRO A 14 17.17 -17.40 -12.27
N SER A 15 17.37 -16.11 -11.98
CA SER A 15 18.52 -15.68 -11.18
C SER A 15 18.52 -16.35 -9.81
N LYS A 16 19.67 -16.38 -9.13
CA LYS A 16 19.75 -17.02 -7.80
C LYS A 16 18.83 -16.36 -6.77
N GLY A 17 18.70 -15.03 -6.80
CA GLY A 17 17.78 -14.32 -5.93
C GLY A 17 16.32 -14.64 -6.23
N LEU A 18 15.90 -14.69 -7.50
CA LEU A 18 14.53 -15.11 -7.85
C LEU A 18 14.29 -16.58 -7.48
N LEU A 19 15.28 -17.44 -7.64
CA LEU A 19 15.18 -18.84 -7.22
C LEU A 19 14.99 -18.98 -5.71
N SER A 20 15.68 -18.15 -4.91
CA SER A 20 15.48 -18.10 -3.45
C SER A 20 14.03 -17.75 -3.08
N ILE A 21 13.48 -16.68 -3.66
CA ILE A 21 12.06 -16.31 -3.41
C ILE A 21 11.09 -17.39 -3.91
N ILE A 22 11.36 -18.00 -5.05
CA ILE A 22 10.55 -19.13 -5.58
C ILE A 22 10.51 -20.28 -4.58
N LYS A 23 11.67 -20.67 -4.02
CA LYS A 23 11.78 -21.70 -2.97
C LYS A 23 10.96 -21.30 -1.73
N ILE A 24 11.12 -20.07 -1.23
CA ILE A 24 10.38 -19.53 -0.07
C ILE A 24 8.87 -19.52 -0.30
N CYS A 25 8.43 -19.23 -1.53
CA CYS A 25 7.02 -19.29 -1.90
C CYS A 25 6.47 -20.72 -2.01
N GLY A 26 7.30 -21.74 -1.92
CA GLY A 26 6.90 -23.14 -2.15
C GLY A 26 6.50 -23.44 -3.61
N LEU A 27 7.04 -22.66 -4.56
CA LEU A 27 6.71 -22.78 -5.97
C LEU A 27 7.64 -23.75 -6.71
N ASN A 28 7.08 -24.42 -7.73
CA ASN A 28 7.89 -25.20 -8.66
C ASN A 28 8.51 -24.25 -9.70
N LYS A 29 9.84 -24.20 -9.77
CA LYS A 29 10.61 -23.32 -10.67
C LYS A 29 10.36 -23.53 -12.17
N HIS A 30 9.67 -24.59 -12.58
CA HIS A 30 9.40 -24.91 -13.99
C HIS A 30 7.93 -24.68 -14.40
N SER A 31 7.09 -24.22 -13.47
CA SER A 31 5.64 -24.04 -13.72
C SER A 31 5.08 -22.77 -13.05
N ILE A 32 5.89 -21.72 -12.96
CA ILE A 32 5.50 -20.42 -12.39
C ILE A 32 4.54 -19.74 -13.37
N THR A 33 3.45 -19.21 -12.84
CA THR A 33 2.43 -18.47 -13.57
C THR A 33 2.52 -16.97 -13.31
N ILE A 34 1.78 -16.18 -14.08
CA ILE A 34 1.64 -14.73 -13.82
C ILE A 34 1.00 -14.49 -12.43
N ASP A 35 0.03 -15.32 -12.06
CA ASP A 35 -0.62 -15.22 -10.73
C ASP A 35 0.37 -15.46 -9.59
N ASP A 36 1.31 -16.40 -9.75
CA ASP A 36 2.38 -16.61 -8.76
C ASP A 36 3.28 -15.38 -8.63
N ILE A 37 3.58 -14.72 -9.75
CA ILE A 37 4.36 -13.47 -9.72
C ILE A 37 3.58 -12.38 -9.01
N VAL A 38 2.32 -12.16 -9.37
CA VAL A 38 1.50 -11.06 -8.85
C VAL A 38 1.14 -11.27 -7.37
N PHE A 39 0.80 -12.49 -6.97
CA PHE A 39 0.22 -12.76 -5.64
C PHE A 39 1.20 -13.40 -4.64
N LYS A 40 2.35 -13.92 -5.09
CA LYS A 40 3.31 -14.59 -4.21
C LYS A 40 4.69 -13.93 -4.23
N ILE A 41 5.30 -13.76 -5.40
CA ILE A 41 6.66 -13.20 -5.54
C ILE A 41 6.66 -11.68 -5.36
N GLY A 42 5.83 -10.97 -6.13
CA GLY A 42 5.76 -9.52 -6.15
C GLY A 42 5.47 -8.88 -4.77
N PRO A 43 4.48 -9.39 -4.00
CA PRO A 43 4.21 -8.86 -2.66
C PRO A 43 5.37 -8.95 -1.69
N ARG A 44 6.24 -9.97 -1.79
CA ARG A 44 7.45 -10.09 -0.97
C ARG A 44 8.47 -9.00 -1.32
N ILE A 45 8.79 -8.86 -2.59
CA ILE A 45 9.72 -7.83 -3.07
C ILE A 45 9.18 -6.43 -2.73
N ASN A 46 7.89 -6.17 -2.95
CA ASN A 46 7.25 -4.90 -2.65
C ASN A 46 7.21 -4.58 -1.14
N ALA A 47 7.13 -5.59 -0.27
CA ALA A 47 7.14 -5.40 1.18
C ALA A 47 8.42 -4.72 1.65
N ALA A 48 9.55 -5.05 1.06
CA ALA A 48 10.84 -4.45 1.36
C ALA A 48 10.86 -2.91 1.21
N GLY A 49 10.19 -2.39 0.18
CA GLY A 49 10.07 -0.93 -0.02
C GLY A 49 9.03 -0.24 0.89
N ARG A 50 8.20 -1.01 1.60
CA ARG A 50 7.17 -0.49 2.51
C ARG A 50 7.58 -0.52 3.97
N MET A 51 8.47 -1.44 4.33
CA MET A 51 8.98 -1.64 5.69
C MET A 51 10.29 -0.87 5.82
N ARG A 52 10.23 0.37 6.31
CA ARG A 52 11.44 1.11 6.66
C ARG A 52 11.92 0.65 8.03
N MET A 53 13.18 0.27 8.13
CA MET A 53 13.89 0.29 9.40
C MET A 53 14.18 1.75 9.79
N ASP A 54 14.24 2.05 11.08
CA ASP A 54 14.53 3.40 11.59
C ASP A 54 15.78 3.98 10.92
N GLU A 55 15.63 5.13 10.26
CA GLU A 55 16.73 5.82 9.57
C GLU A 55 17.84 6.30 10.54
N ASN A 56 17.59 6.20 11.85
CA ASN A 56 18.51 6.64 12.91
C ASN A 56 19.31 5.51 13.56
N ASP A 57 19.13 4.26 13.16
CA ASP A 57 19.94 3.14 13.66
C ASP A 57 21.12 2.88 12.70
N GLU A 58 22.28 3.38 13.06
CA GLU A 58 23.54 3.19 12.28
C GLU A 58 23.95 1.71 12.14
N ASN A 59 23.35 0.81 12.95
CA ASN A 59 23.55 -0.63 12.89
C ASN A 59 22.35 -1.35 12.23
N ALA A 60 21.35 -0.62 11.74
CA ALA A 60 20.22 -1.22 11.06
C ALA A 60 20.69 -1.97 9.80
N ALA A 61 20.13 -3.14 9.58
CA ALA A 61 20.28 -3.87 8.32
C ALA A 61 19.95 -2.95 7.12
N PRO A 62 20.54 -3.17 5.94
CA PRO A 62 20.30 -2.34 4.76
C PRO A 62 18.82 -2.07 4.59
N SER A 63 18.44 -0.83 4.24
CA SER A 63 17.02 -0.50 4.04
C SER A 63 16.37 -1.55 3.15
N GLY A 64 15.12 -1.90 3.42
CA GLY A 64 14.45 -3.01 2.71
C GLY A 64 14.52 -2.89 1.18
N GLY A 65 14.57 -1.65 0.64
CA GLY A 65 14.81 -1.40 -0.78
C GLY A 65 16.16 -1.93 -1.27
N TYR A 66 17.24 -1.73 -0.51
CA TYR A 66 18.56 -2.28 -0.83
C TYR A 66 18.57 -3.81 -0.79
N ALA A 67 17.90 -4.42 0.21
CA ALA A 67 17.81 -5.87 0.28
C ALA A 67 17.09 -6.44 -0.96
N ALA A 68 16.04 -5.78 -1.45
CA ALA A 68 15.34 -6.19 -2.67
C ALA A 68 16.20 -6.08 -3.92
N VAL A 69 16.97 -4.99 -4.07
CA VAL A 69 17.90 -4.83 -5.20
C VAL A 69 19.02 -5.87 -5.13
N ASN A 70 19.65 -6.03 -3.97
CA ASN A 70 20.71 -7.02 -3.78
C ASN A 70 20.21 -8.42 -4.08
N LEU A 71 19.04 -8.81 -3.60
CA LEU A 71 18.43 -10.09 -3.94
C LEU A 71 18.34 -10.31 -5.45
N LEU A 72 17.87 -9.30 -6.20
CA LEU A 72 17.64 -9.46 -7.64
C LEU A 72 18.93 -9.58 -8.47
N VAL A 73 20.03 -8.97 -7.99
CA VAL A 73 21.32 -8.97 -8.71
C VAL A 73 22.35 -9.96 -8.15
N GLU A 74 22.02 -10.64 -7.03
CA GLU A 74 22.94 -11.54 -6.35
C GLU A 74 23.28 -12.80 -7.18
N ASN A 75 24.56 -13.13 -7.22
CA ASN A 75 25.10 -14.28 -7.95
C ASN A 75 25.65 -15.39 -7.04
N ASN A 76 25.76 -15.13 -5.73
CA ASN A 76 26.09 -16.13 -4.72
C ASN A 76 24.79 -16.77 -4.19
N GLU A 77 24.74 -18.10 -4.11
CA GLU A 77 23.51 -18.80 -3.68
C GLU A 77 23.22 -18.59 -2.19
N SER A 78 24.24 -18.62 -1.33
CA SER A 78 24.10 -18.40 0.11
C SER A 78 23.57 -17.01 0.39
N ASP A 79 24.19 -15.98 -0.22
CA ASP A 79 23.81 -14.59 -0.01
C ASP A 79 22.40 -14.31 -0.56
N ALA A 80 22.04 -14.96 -1.66
CA ALA A 80 20.69 -14.89 -2.22
C ALA A 80 19.64 -15.52 -1.29
N GLU A 81 19.96 -16.61 -0.58
CA GLU A 81 19.08 -17.23 0.40
C GLU A 81 18.92 -16.32 1.64
N ASP A 82 19.97 -15.66 2.09
CA ASP A 82 19.92 -14.69 3.18
C ASP A 82 19.05 -13.48 2.83
N TYR A 83 19.24 -12.86 1.67
CA TYR A 83 18.39 -11.77 1.21
C TYR A 83 16.93 -12.21 1.01
N GLY A 84 16.71 -13.42 0.51
CA GLY A 84 15.37 -13.99 0.37
C GLY A 84 14.64 -14.11 1.70
N SER A 85 15.36 -14.58 2.72
CA SER A 85 14.84 -14.73 4.09
C SER A 85 14.49 -13.37 4.71
N ILE A 86 15.34 -12.34 4.52
CA ILE A 86 15.10 -10.96 4.95
C ILE A 86 13.83 -10.41 4.29
N ILE A 87 13.69 -10.58 2.99
CA ILE A 87 12.52 -10.12 2.22
C ILE A 87 11.23 -10.83 2.67
N ASP A 88 11.29 -12.14 2.95
CA ASP A 88 10.11 -12.85 3.47
C ASP A 88 9.73 -12.37 4.88
N ALA A 89 10.70 -12.12 5.76
CA ALA A 89 10.45 -11.52 7.06
C ALA A 89 9.71 -10.18 6.93
N PHE A 90 10.18 -9.26 6.10
CA PHE A 90 9.49 -8.00 5.81
C PHE A 90 8.05 -8.21 5.32
N ASN A 91 7.81 -9.23 4.50
CA ASN A 91 6.46 -9.51 4.01
C ASN A 91 5.55 -10.09 5.12
N GLN A 92 6.08 -10.89 6.05
CA GLN A 92 5.32 -11.37 7.19
C GLN A 92 4.95 -10.23 8.15
N ASP A 93 5.92 -9.36 8.46
CA ASP A 93 5.70 -8.17 9.29
C ASP A 93 4.66 -7.24 8.65
N ARG A 94 4.82 -6.94 7.36
CA ARG A 94 3.82 -6.17 6.62
C ARG A 94 2.42 -6.76 6.73
N LYS A 95 2.26 -8.08 6.57
CA LYS A 95 0.96 -8.75 6.67
C LYS A 95 0.36 -8.66 8.08
N SER A 96 1.21 -8.71 9.10
CA SER A 96 0.78 -8.58 10.49
C SER A 96 0.29 -7.17 10.79
N ILE A 97 1.09 -6.16 10.42
CA ILE A 97 0.75 -4.74 10.61
C ILE A 97 -0.49 -4.37 9.79
N ASP A 98 -0.57 -4.79 8.52
CA ASP A 98 -1.72 -4.57 7.65
C ASP A 98 -3.02 -5.08 8.28
N ARG A 99 -3.04 -6.31 8.81
CA ARG A 99 -4.20 -6.87 9.49
C ARG A 99 -4.59 -6.07 10.73
N HIS A 100 -3.62 -5.71 11.56
CA HIS A 100 -3.85 -4.94 12.77
C HIS A 100 -4.40 -3.55 12.48
N VAL A 101 -3.77 -2.80 11.56
CA VAL A 101 -4.21 -1.46 11.18
C VAL A 101 -5.58 -1.48 10.48
N THR A 102 -5.84 -2.51 9.66
CA THR A 102 -7.17 -2.67 9.04
C THR A 102 -8.24 -2.93 10.10
N GLN A 103 -7.96 -3.74 11.11
CA GLN A 103 -8.89 -3.99 12.21
C GLN A 103 -9.15 -2.72 13.02
N GLU A 104 -8.11 -1.97 13.40
CA GLU A 104 -8.27 -0.67 14.07
C GLU A 104 -9.10 0.31 13.23
N ALA A 105 -8.88 0.35 11.92
CA ALA A 105 -9.64 1.21 11.01
C ALA A 105 -11.14 0.83 10.98
N HIS A 106 -11.46 -0.46 10.97
CA HIS A 106 -12.85 -0.93 11.11
C HIS A 106 -13.47 -0.51 12.44
N GLU A 107 -12.74 -0.66 13.55
CA GLU A 107 -13.22 -0.26 14.87
C GLU A 107 -13.51 1.24 14.95
N ILE A 108 -12.65 2.08 14.35
CA ILE A 108 -12.88 3.53 14.24
C ILE A 108 -14.19 3.81 13.48
N ILE A 109 -14.37 3.19 12.31
CA ILE A 109 -15.56 3.42 11.47
C ILE A 109 -16.83 2.93 12.17
N GLU A 110 -16.82 1.74 12.77
CA GLU A 110 -17.99 1.15 13.39
C GLU A 110 -18.40 1.84 14.71
N SER A 111 -17.44 2.46 15.42
CA SER A 111 -17.68 3.20 16.66
C SER A 111 -18.21 4.62 16.45
N ASP A 112 -18.09 5.17 15.24
CA ASP A 112 -18.54 6.52 14.89
C ASP A 112 -19.77 6.46 13.94
N PRO A 113 -20.99 6.74 14.45
CA PRO A 113 -22.20 6.69 13.65
C PRO A 113 -22.23 7.68 12.48
N GLU A 114 -21.58 8.83 12.59
CA GLU A 114 -21.49 9.81 11.50
C GLU A 114 -20.59 9.24 10.39
N LEU A 115 -19.38 8.81 10.75
CA LEU A 115 -18.44 8.21 9.80
C LEU A 115 -19.01 6.95 9.16
N LYS A 116 -19.71 6.11 9.92
CA LYS A 116 -20.34 4.89 9.40
C LYS A 116 -21.36 5.16 8.30
N ASN A 117 -22.14 6.23 8.41
CA ASN A 117 -23.22 6.58 7.48
C ASN A 117 -22.79 7.54 6.35
N CYS A 118 -21.54 8.04 6.36
CA CYS A 118 -21.02 8.89 5.29
C CYS A 118 -20.89 8.12 3.96
N LYS A 119 -21.01 8.82 2.84
CA LYS A 119 -20.73 8.30 1.49
C LYS A 119 -19.22 8.23 1.16
N SER A 120 -18.38 8.65 2.08
CA SER A 120 -16.91 8.56 1.99
C SER A 120 -16.32 8.21 3.34
N THR A 121 -15.06 7.77 3.34
CA THR A 121 -14.30 7.50 4.57
C THR A 121 -13.05 8.36 4.57
N VAL A 122 -12.86 9.17 5.60
CA VAL A 122 -11.59 9.85 5.86
C VAL A 122 -11.19 9.52 7.29
N ILE A 123 -10.08 8.82 7.47
CA ILE A 123 -9.56 8.46 8.79
C ILE A 123 -8.10 8.86 8.93
N TYR A 124 -7.73 9.35 10.11
CA TYR A 124 -6.39 9.76 10.47
C TYR A 124 -5.95 9.10 11.78
N ASN A 125 -4.83 8.41 11.73
CA ASN A 125 -4.18 7.93 12.94
C ASN A 125 -2.67 8.16 12.81
N PRO A 126 -2.05 9.02 13.65
CA PRO A 126 -0.65 9.39 13.56
C PRO A 126 0.33 8.23 13.85
N ARG A 127 -0.16 7.12 14.42
CA ARG A 127 0.65 5.96 14.79
C ARG A 127 0.75 4.91 13.68
N TRP A 128 -0.04 5.02 12.62
CA TRP A 128 -0.02 4.05 11.54
C TRP A 128 1.22 4.21 10.65
N MET A 129 1.69 3.12 10.11
CA MET A 129 2.85 3.12 9.22
C MET A 129 2.47 3.63 7.82
N LYS A 130 3.19 4.64 7.31
CA LYS A 130 2.96 5.23 5.98
C LYS A 130 2.93 4.20 4.85
N GLY A 131 3.81 3.17 4.89
CA GLY A 131 3.88 2.13 3.86
C GLY A 131 2.64 1.22 3.77
N ILE A 132 1.73 1.29 4.78
CA ILE A 132 0.57 0.41 4.92
C ILE A 132 -0.75 1.11 4.58
N VAL A 133 -0.87 2.43 4.81
CA VAL A 133 -2.15 3.15 4.69
C VAL A 133 -2.83 2.98 3.33
N GLY A 134 -2.06 2.84 2.25
CA GLY A 134 -2.63 2.59 0.91
C GLY A 134 -3.21 1.19 0.75
N ILE A 135 -2.71 0.20 1.48
CA ILE A 135 -3.27 -1.16 1.51
C ILE A 135 -4.58 -1.14 2.32
N VAL A 136 -4.55 -0.49 3.47
CA VAL A 136 -5.73 -0.31 4.33
C VAL A 136 -6.85 0.40 3.58
N ALA A 137 -6.55 1.50 2.87
CA ALA A 137 -7.53 2.20 2.05
C ALA A 137 -8.19 1.28 1.01
N SER A 138 -7.42 0.39 0.36
CA SER A 138 -7.97 -0.57 -0.59
C SER A 138 -8.89 -1.60 0.08
N ARG A 139 -8.53 -2.12 1.28
CA ARG A 139 -9.37 -3.06 2.02
C ARG A 139 -10.67 -2.43 2.52
N LEU A 140 -10.61 -1.18 2.97
CA LEU A 140 -11.81 -0.47 3.41
C LEU A 140 -12.79 -0.25 2.26
N ILE A 141 -12.32 -0.01 1.04
CA ILE A 141 -13.19 0.05 -0.14
C ILE A 141 -13.87 -1.30 -0.39
N GLU A 142 -13.16 -2.42 -0.28
CA GLU A 142 -13.73 -3.75 -0.45
C GLU A 142 -14.86 -4.05 0.56
N THR A 143 -14.84 -3.38 1.73
CA THR A 143 -15.85 -3.58 2.78
C THR A 143 -16.99 -2.55 2.71
N TYR A 144 -16.66 -1.27 2.50
CA TYR A 144 -17.61 -0.16 2.62
C TYR A 144 -18.08 0.42 1.28
N PHE A 145 -17.48 0.01 0.15
CA PHE A 145 -17.81 0.40 -1.22
C PHE A 145 -17.98 1.92 -1.43
N ARG A 146 -17.06 2.71 -0.89
CA ARG A 146 -17.09 4.18 -0.97
C ARG A 146 -15.68 4.79 -1.06
N PRO A 147 -15.53 6.01 -1.63
CA PRO A 147 -14.24 6.70 -1.69
C PRO A 147 -13.60 6.80 -0.30
N THR A 148 -12.35 6.39 -0.18
CA THR A 148 -11.68 6.23 1.12
C THR A 148 -10.32 6.89 1.13
N VAL A 149 -10.06 7.72 2.14
CA VAL A 149 -8.77 8.35 2.44
C VAL A 149 -8.28 7.86 3.79
N VAL A 150 -7.06 7.31 3.81
CA VAL A 150 -6.39 6.88 5.04
C VAL A 150 -5.13 7.68 5.23
N LEU A 151 -5.03 8.37 6.35
CA LEU A 151 -3.96 9.30 6.69
C LEU A 151 -3.17 8.82 7.91
N THR A 152 -1.89 9.11 7.93
CA THR A 152 -1.00 8.95 9.07
C THR A 152 -0.06 10.14 9.20
N GLN A 153 0.76 10.18 10.25
CA GLN A 153 1.79 11.20 10.41
C GLN A 153 3.15 10.72 9.90
N SER A 154 3.83 11.56 9.11
CA SER A 154 5.20 11.31 8.66
C SER A 154 5.91 12.64 8.46
N ASN A 155 7.11 12.79 9.02
CA ASN A 155 7.94 13.99 8.93
C ASN A 155 7.19 15.30 9.31
N GLY A 156 6.34 15.23 10.35
CA GLY A 156 5.56 16.39 10.83
C GLY A 156 4.29 16.69 10.03
N PHE A 157 4.01 15.97 8.94
CA PHE A 157 2.83 16.15 8.09
C PHE A 157 1.85 14.99 8.23
N ALA A 158 0.57 15.27 8.04
CA ALA A 158 -0.43 14.23 7.74
C ALA A 158 -0.27 13.83 6.28
N THR A 159 0.04 12.56 6.05
CA THR A 159 0.24 12.01 4.71
C THR A 159 -0.55 10.73 4.54
N GLY A 160 -1.01 10.44 3.34
CA GLY A 160 -1.78 9.23 3.15
C GLY A 160 -2.10 8.88 1.72
N SER A 161 -3.01 7.96 1.62
CA SER A 161 -3.45 7.37 0.37
C SER A 161 -4.96 7.38 0.28
N ALA A 162 -5.45 7.76 -0.88
CA ALA A 162 -6.86 7.71 -1.22
C ALA A 162 -7.12 6.64 -2.29
N ARG A 163 -8.28 6.01 -2.21
CA ARG A 163 -8.77 5.01 -3.17
C ARG A 163 -10.20 5.32 -3.54
N SER A 164 -10.61 4.96 -4.77
CA SER A 164 -11.95 5.23 -5.30
C SER A 164 -12.70 3.96 -5.64
N VAL A 165 -14.02 4.09 -5.67
CA VAL A 165 -14.91 3.10 -6.28
C VAL A 165 -15.00 3.32 -7.80
N PRO A 166 -15.39 2.31 -8.60
CA PRO A 166 -15.58 2.48 -10.03
C PRO A 166 -16.56 3.62 -10.37
N GLY A 167 -16.16 4.46 -11.30
CA GLY A 167 -16.99 5.56 -11.80
C GLY A 167 -16.80 6.90 -11.09
N PHE A 168 -16.27 6.95 -9.88
CA PHE A 168 -16.05 8.20 -9.15
C PHE A 168 -14.62 8.72 -9.36
N ASP A 169 -14.49 10.00 -9.77
CA ASP A 169 -13.20 10.65 -9.94
C ASP A 169 -12.65 11.19 -8.62
N LEU A 170 -11.83 10.36 -7.97
CA LEU A 170 -11.18 10.70 -6.71
C LEU A 170 -10.19 11.85 -6.84
N TYR A 171 -9.52 11.97 -8.00
CA TYR A 171 -8.53 13.03 -8.21
C TYR A 171 -9.19 14.39 -8.09
N GLN A 172 -10.34 14.61 -8.74
CA GLN A 172 -11.09 15.85 -8.64
C GLN A 172 -11.57 16.14 -7.20
N ALA A 173 -11.98 15.10 -6.47
CA ALA A 173 -12.36 15.27 -5.07
C ALA A 173 -11.19 15.74 -4.18
N VAL A 174 -9.99 15.20 -4.39
CA VAL A 174 -8.78 15.65 -3.69
C VAL A 174 -8.36 17.04 -4.16
N GLU A 175 -8.39 17.32 -5.46
CA GLU A 175 -8.06 18.60 -6.06
C GLU A 175 -8.96 19.74 -5.58
N SER A 176 -10.24 19.47 -5.30
CA SER A 176 -11.17 20.46 -4.71
C SER A 176 -10.73 20.99 -3.34
N CYS A 177 -9.78 20.30 -2.70
CA CYS A 177 -9.18 20.66 -1.42
C CYS A 177 -7.72 21.13 -1.56
N ALA A 178 -7.24 21.44 -2.77
CA ALA A 178 -5.83 21.70 -3.07
C ALA A 178 -5.19 22.78 -2.19
N ASP A 179 -5.95 23.80 -1.79
CA ASP A 179 -5.50 24.88 -0.90
C ASP A 179 -5.15 24.43 0.53
N LEU A 180 -5.61 23.26 0.95
CA LEU A 180 -5.29 22.65 2.24
C LEU A 180 -4.08 21.70 2.16
N LEU A 181 -3.63 21.36 0.94
CA LEU A 181 -2.61 20.35 0.70
C LEU A 181 -1.25 20.98 0.41
N GLU A 182 -0.19 20.41 0.99
CA GLU A 182 1.20 20.72 0.63
C GLU A 182 1.60 20.04 -0.69
N ASN A 183 1.07 18.82 -0.90
CA ASN A 183 1.31 18.03 -2.11
C ASN A 183 0.20 16.99 -2.30
N PHE A 184 -0.18 16.77 -3.54
CA PHE A 184 -1.06 15.66 -3.93
C PHE A 184 -0.77 15.22 -5.37
N GLY A 185 -1.18 14.00 -5.70
CA GLY A 185 -1.05 13.48 -7.06
C GLY A 185 -1.67 12.10 -7.19
N GLY A 186 -2.02 11.74 -8.41
CA GLY A 186 -2.67 10.46 -8.66
C GLY A 186 -3.52 10.47 -9.93
N HIS A 187 -4.56 9.69 -9.92
CA HIS A 187 -5.54 9.57 -11.00
C HIS A 187 -6.92 9.23 -10.40
N MET A 188 -7.94 9.07 -11.25
CA MET A 188 -9.33 8.88 -10.82
C MET A 188 -9.57 7.73 -9.82
N TYR A 189 -8.69 6.73 -9.74
CA TYR A 189 -8.86 5.57 -8.83
C TYR A 189 -7.97 5.58 -7.60
N ALA A 190 -6.88 6.33 -7.62
CA ALA A 190 -5.95 6.39 -6.50
C ALA A 190 -5.19 7.71 -6.47
N ALA A 191 -5.03 8.27 -5.28
CA ALA A 191 -4.22 9.46 -5.06
C ALA A 191 -3.38 9.32 -3.79
N GLY A 192 -2.24 10.02 -3.77
CA GLY A 192 -1.45 10.31 -2.58
C GLY A 192 -1.60 11.77 -2.22
N LEU A 193 -1.57 12.09 -0.94
CA LEU A 193 -1.72 13.46 -0.47
C LEU A 193 -0.93 13.70 0.81
N THR A 194 -0.56 14.96 1.01
CA THR A 194 0.17 15.43 2.20
C THR A 194 -0.37 16.79 2.59
N MET A 195 -0.61 17.02 3.87
CA MET A 195 -1.11 18.27 4.40
C MET A 195 -0.57 18.53 5.81
N ARG A 196 -0.76 19.72 6.34
CA ARG A 196 -0.51 19.98 7.75
C ARG A 196 -1.54 19.25 8.62
N PRO A 197 -1.15 18.71 9.79
CA PRO A 197 -2.09 17.98 10.66
C PRO A 197 -3.32 18.80 11.06
N GLU A 198 -3.17 20.12 11.24
CA GLU A 198 -4.26 21.03 11.55
C GLU A 198 -5.31 21.16 10.43
N ASN A 199 -4.95 20.83 9.19
CA ASN A 199 -5.86 20.88 8.04
C ASN A 199 -6.72 19.61 7.90
N VAL A 200 -6.42 18.52 8.62
CA VAL A 200 -7.11 17.23 8.46
C VAL A 200 -8.62 17.36 8.69
N GLY A 201 -9.03 18.10 9.71
CA GLY A 201 -10.45 18.29 10.02
C GLY A 201 -11.21 19.02 8.90
N GLU A 202 -10.65 20.12 8.39
CA GLU A 202 -11.28 20.89 7.29
C GLU A 202 -11.22 20.13 5.96
N PHE A 203 -10.12 19.41 5.68
CA PHE A 203 -10.03 18.51 4.55
C PHE A 203 -11.15 17.46 4.59
N THR A 204 -11.32 16.79 5.74
CA THR A 204 -12.36 15.76 5.92
C THR A 204 -13.74 16.31 5.63
N ARG A 205 -14.07 17.48 6.19
CA ARG A 205 -15.36 18.15 5.97
C ARG A 205 -15.60 18.45 4.49
N ARG A 206 -14.63 19.04 3.82
CA ARG A 206 -14.75 19.44 2.40
C ARG A 206 -14.75 18.25 1.46
N PHE A 207 -13.91 17.27 1.70
CA PHE A 207 -13.88 16.03 0.91
C PHE A 207 -15.21 15.27 1.01
N ASN A 208 -15.76 15.12 2.22
CA ASN A 208 -17.06 14.47 2.42
C ASN A 208 -18.19 15.25 1.72
N ALA A 209 -18.21 16.58 1.81
CA ALA A 209 -19.18 17.40 1.11
C ALA A 209 -19.10 17.22 -0.41
N TYR A 210 -17.89 17.26 -0.97
CA TYR A 210 -17.69 17.03 -2.40
C TYR A 210 -18.18 15.65 -2.84
N VAL A 211 -17.85 14.60 -2.09
CA VAL A 211 -18.34 13.24 -2.40
C VAL A 211 -19.85 13.17 -2.31
N GLU A 212 -20.46 13.75 -1.25
CA GLU A 212 -21.92 13.74 -1.08
C GLU A 212 -22.67 14.38 -2.27
N GLU A 213 -22.11 15.45 -2.84
CA GLU A 213 -22.70 16.20 -3.95
C GLU A 213 -22.46 15.53 -5.32
N ASN A 214 -21.36 14.79 -5.50
CA ASN A 214 -20.91 14.35 -6.82
C ASN A 214 -20.94 12.83 -7.03
N ILE A 215 -21.18 12.02 -5.99
CA ILE A 215 -21.23 10.58 -6.14
C ILE A 215 -22.62 10.11 -6.54
N ASP A 216 -22.70 9.30 -7.60
CA ASP A 216 -23.94 8.60 -7.90
C ASP A 216 -24.18 7.50 -6.85
N PRO A 217 -25.36 7.46 -6.19
CA PRO A 217 -25.69 6.40 -5.23
C PRO A 217 -25.52 4.98 -5.78
N GLN A 218 -25.62 4.78 -7.09
CA GLN A 218 -25.40 3.49 -7.73
C GLN A 218 -23.93 3.01 -7.67
N MET A 219 -22.98 3.92 -7.39
CA MET A 219 -21.56 3.59 -7.23
C MET A 219 -21.21 3.05 -5.83
N LEU A 220 -22.15 3.11 -4.89
CA LEU A 220 -21.98 2.72 -3.49
C LEU A 220 -22.54 1.32 -3.18
N VAL A 221 -22.67 0.47 -4.21
CA VAL A 221 -23.29 -0.87 -4.10
C VAL A 221 -22.30 -1.96 -4.53
#